data_4be345a14ddabab022a32652c012575a
#
_entry.id   4be345a14ddabab022a32652c012575a
#
_cell.length_a   1.000
_cell.length_b   1.000
_cell.length_c   1.000
_cell.angle_alpha   90.00
_cell.angle_beta   90.00
_cell.angle_gamma   90.00
#
_symmetry.space_group_name_H-M   'P 1'
#
loop_
_entity.id
_entity.type
_entity.pdbx_description
1 polymer ?
#
loop_
_entity_poly.entity_id
_entity_poly.type
_entity_poly.pdbx_seq_one_letter_code
_entity_poly.pdbx_strand_id
1 'polypeptide(L)'
;TDRSRGLGDVYKRQEFWMVEPEIAFADLEDDMCLIEEMVKYCIQYCLDNAPEEMKFFEQMVDHDCINRITKVRDSHFARMTYTEAIDHLLKADVKFDNKVEWGIDLNAEHERYICEEVVGGPVFLTDYPKEIKAFYMRLNDDNKTVAACDLLVPGIGELVGGSQREERYDVLEKLMDEKGMNKETLQWYMDLRRFGGCKHAGFGFCLLYTSPSPRDRSVSR
;
A
#
# COMPACT_ATOMS: atom_id res chain seq x y z
N THR A 1 -23.29 25.46 -5.17
CA THR A 1 -22.35 24.66 -4.35
C THR A 1 -22.48 23.20 -4.77
N ASP A 2 -21.42 22.69 -5.33
CA ASP A 2 -21.33 21.29 -5.76
C ASP A 2 -21.47 20.35 -4.55
N ARG A 3 -22.67 19.80 -4.37
CA ARG A 3 -22.98 18.87 -3.27
C ARG A 3 -22.23 17.54 -3.38
N SER A 4 -21.62 17.23 -4.54
CA SER A 4 -20.84 16.01 -4.74
C SER A 4 -19.49 16.06 -4.03
N ARG A 5 -18.91 17.27 -3.83
CA ARG A 5 -17.66 17.46 -3.06
C ARG A 5 -17.84 17.21 -1.55
N GLY A 6 -19.06 17.40 -1.01
CA GLY A 6 -19.31 17.25 0.43
C GLY A 6 -19.24 15.82 0.94
N LEU A 7 -19.58 14.82 0.14
CA LEU A 7 -19.59 13.42 0.58
C LEU A 7 -18.19 12.78 0.56
N GLY A 8 -17.36 13.12 -0.42
CA GLY A 8 -15.96 12.70 -0.46
C GLY A 8 -15.12 13.31 0.67
N ASP A 9 -15.39 14.57 1.06
CA ASP A 9 -14.71 15.25 2.15
C ASP A 9 -15.12 14.72 3.54
N VAL A 10 -16.37 14.28 3.70
CA VAL A 10 -16.84 13.67 4.96
C VAL A 10 -16.15 12.32 5.18
N TYR A 11 -15.97 11.53 4.13
CA TYR A 11 -15.24 10.25 4.20
C TYR A 11 -13.76 10.46 4.55
N LYS A 12 -13.10 11.42 3.97
CA LYS A 12 -11.69 11.76 4.22
C LYS A 12 -11.44 12.39 5.60
N ARG A 13 -12.47 12.82 6.31
CA ARG A 13 -12.38 13.45 7.63
C ARG A 13 -12.82 12.54 8.77
N GLN A 14 -13.13 11.26 8.51
CA GLN A 14 -13.44 10.32 9.58
C GLN A 14 -12.17 9.93 10.30
N GLU A 15 -12.28 9.76 11.62
CA GLU A 15 -11.23 9.11 12.41
C GLU A 15 -11.10 7.67 11.93
N PHE A 16 -9.86 7.23 11.69
CA PHE A 16 -9.56 5.86 11.30
C PHE A 16 -8.36 5.36 12.10
N TRP A 17 -8.32 4.06 12.27
CA TRP A 17 -7.24 3.39 12.97
C TRP A 17 -6.28 2.77 11.99
N MET A 18 -5.00 3.02 12.22
CA MET A 18 -3.92 2.46 11.42
C MET A 18 -2.92 1.72 12.30
N VAL A 19 -2.31 0.70 11.74
CA VAL A 19 -1.12 0.06 12.30
C VAL A 19 0.07 0.58 11.48
N GLU A 20 0.96 1.33 12.13
CA GLU A 20 2.06 2.05 11.47
C GLU A 20 3.39 1.76 12.17
N PRO A 21 3.95 0.55 12.03
CA PRO A 21 5.26 0.23 12.60
C PRO A 21 6.39 0.91 11.84
N GLU A 22 7.43 1.29 12.58
CA GLU A 22 8.74 1.71 12.06
C GLU A 22 9.82 0.82 12.64
N ILE A 23 10.66 0.22 11.78
CA ILE A 23 11.62 -0.80 12.15
C ILE A 23 13.03 -0.26 11.95
N ALA A 24 13.80 -0.15 13.03
CA ALA A 24 15.21 0.22 12.97
C ALA A 24 16.06 -0.90 12.33
N PHE A 25 17.08 -0.52 11.59
CA PHE A 25 18.06 -1.40 10.93
C PHE A 25 17.47 -2.31 9.85
N ALA A 26 16.26 -1.98 9.34
CA ALA A 26 15.54 -2.71 8.32
C ALA A 26 15.66 -2.04 6.94
N ASP A 27 15.64 -2.83 5.89
CA ASP A 27 15.46 -2.38 4.51
C ASP A 27 14.04 -2.70 4.00
N LEU A 28 13.82 -2.50 2.69
CA LEU A 28 12.51 -2.74 2.08
C LEU A 28 12.12 -4.21 2.13
N GLU A 29 13.08 -5.14 1.99
CA GLU A 29 12.78 -6.58 2.05
C GLU A 29 12.38 -7.01 3.46
N ASP A 30 13.07 -6.50 4.47
CA ASP A 30 12.70 -6.74 5.88
C ASP A 30 11.29 -6.22 6.18
N ASP A 31 10.94 -5.05 5.63
CA ASP A 31 9.60 -4.45 5.77
C ASP A 31 8.52 -5.32 5.13
N MET A 32 8.74 -5.76 3.89
CA MET A 32 7.82 -6.66 3.18
C MET A 32 7.66 -8.01 3.90
N CYS A 33 8.73 -8.56 4.45
CA CYS A 33 8.65 -9.79 5.25
C CYS A 33 7.77 -9.61 6.48
N LEU A 34 7.93 -8.49 7.21
CA LEU A 34 7.11 -8.20 8.37
C LEU A 34 5.64 -7.98 7.99
N ILE A 35 5.36 -7.28 6.89
CA ILE A 35 3.99 -7.10 6.37
C ILE A 35 3.35 -8.46 6.07
N GLU A 36 4.05 -9.34 5.37
CA GLU A 36 3.56 -10.67 5.01
C GLU A 36 3.25 -11.50 6.27
N GLU A 37 4.19 -11.54 7.23
CA GLU A 37 4.00 -12.25 8.50
C GLU A 37 2.84 -11.68 9.31
N MET A 38 2.72 -10.36 9.39
CA MET A 38 1.63 -9.68 10.11
C MET A 38 0.26 -10.01 9.50
N VAL A 39 0.12 -9.91 8.19
CA VAL A 39 -1.16 -10.22 7.51
C VAL A 39 -1.55 -11.67 7.73
N LYS A 40 -0.61 -12.61 7.55
CA LYS A 40 -0.84 -14.03 7.80
C LYS A 40 -1.21 -14.32 9.26
N TYR A 41 -0.52 -13.68 10.20
CA TYR A 41 -0.83 -13.79 11.63
C TYR A 41 -2.23 -13.28 11.94
N CYS A 42 -2.62 -12.12 11.43
CA CYS A 42 -3.95 -11.55 11.67
C CYS A 42 -5.07 -12.48 11.14
N ILE A 43 -4.89 -13.03 9.94
CA ILE A 43 -5.84 -13.99 9.35
C ILE A 43 -5.95 -15.23 10.26
N GLN A 44 -4.81 -15.82 10.63
CA GLN A 44 -4.79 -17.00 11.48
C GLN A 44 -5.44 -16.72 12.84
N TYR A 45 -5.13 -15.55 13.44
CA TYR A 45 -5.72 -15.15 14.71
C TYR A 45 -7.25 -15.05 14.64
N CYS A 46 -7.80 -14.47 13.57
CA CYS A 46 -9.24 -14.38 13.37
C CYS A 46 -9.88 -15.76 13.22
N LEU A 47 -9.27 -16.65 12.45
CA LEU A 47 -9.77 -18.01 12.25
C LEU A 47 -9.80 -18.83 13.57
N ASP A 48 -8.78 -18.64 14.43
CA ASP A 48 -8.65 -19.39 15.68
C ASP A 48 -9.48 -18.82 16.84
N ASN A 49 -9.61 -17.49 16.91
CA ASN A 49 -10.17 -16.81 18.08
C ASN A 49 -11.56 -16.18 17.85
N ALA A 50 -12.02 -16.11 16.59
CA ALA A 50 -13.34 -15.57 16.23
C ALA A 50 -14.10 -16.49 15.26
N PRO A 51 -14.18 -17.83 15.51
CA PRO A 51 -14.76 -18.78 14.56
C PRO A 51 -16.27 -18.57 14.32
N GLU A 52 -17.00 -18.11 15.32
CA GLU A 52 -18.44 -17.84 15.17
C GLU A 52 -18.70 -16.60 14.32
N GLU A 53 -17.91 -15.54 14.51
CA GLU A 53 -17.96 -14.32 13.71
C GLU A 53 -17.55 -14.61 12.26
N MET A 54 -16.49 -15.39 12.06
CA MET A 54 -16.05 -15.80 10.73
C MET A 54 -17.12 -16.61 10.00
N LYS A 55 -17.78 -17.54 10.69
CA LYS A 55 -18.89 -18.31 10.15
C LYS A 55 -20.10 -17.42 9.82
N PHE A 56 -20.40 -16.45 10.67
CA PHE A 56 -21.44 -15.47 10.40
C PHE A 56 -21.13 -14.66 9.12
N PHE A 57 -19.91 -14.17 8.96
CA PHE A 57 -19.50 -13.45 7.75
C PHE A 57 -19.62 -14.32 6.50
N GLU A 58 -19.18 -15.58 6.57
CA GLU A 58 -19.28 -16.50 5.43
C GLU A 58 -20.74 -16.79 5.06
N GLN A 59 -21.63 -16.94 6.03
CA GLN A 59 -23.05 -17.25 5.76
C GLN A 59 -23.86 -16.04 5.31
N MET A 60 -23.59 -14.86 5.86
CA MET A 60 -24.46 -13.70 5.75
C MET A 60 -23.92 -12.57 4.87
N VAL A 61 -22.61 -12.54 4.63
CA VAL A 61 -21.96 -11.41 3.92
C VAL A 61 -21.25 -11.87 2.66
N ASP A 62 -20.40 -12.89 2.76
CA ASP A 62 -19.57 -13.37 1.67
C ASP A 62 -19.31 -14.87 1.80
N HIS A 63 -19.97 -15.66 1.00
CA HIS A 63 -19.96 -17.13 1.05
C HIS A 63 -18.59 -17.76 0.73
N ASP A 64 -17.60 -17.00 0.26
CA ASP A 64 -16.23 -17.46 -0.01
C ASP A 64 -15.21 -16.81 0.94
N CYS A 65 -15.64 -16.11 1.97
CA CYS A 65 -14.79 -15.33 2.86
C CYS A 65 -13.66 -16.16 3.47
N ILE A 66 -13.98 -17.27 4.14
CA ILE A 66 -13.00 -18.12 4.84
C ILE A 66 -12.01 -18.74 3.83
N ASN A 67 -12.50 -19.23 2.70
CA ASN A 67 -11.65 -19.81 1.66
C ASN A 67 -10.69 -18.77 1.08
N ARG A 68 -11.18 -17.55 0.80
CA ARG A 68 -10.35 -16.46 0.26
C ARG A 68 -9.24 -16.02 1.20
N ILE A 69 -9.55 -15.77 2.48
CA ILE A 69 -8.52 -15.36 3.44
C ILE A 69 -7.54 -16.50 3.76
N THR A 70 -8.00 -17.75 3.76
CA THR A 70 -7.15 -18.93 3.91
C THR A 70 -6.17 -19.06 2.75
N LYS A 71 -6.62 -18.85 1.52
CA LYS A 71 -5.73 -18.80 0.34
C LYS A 71 -4.66 -17.72 0.47
N VAL A 72 -5.02 -16.53 0.93
CA VAL A 72 -4.05 -15.45 1.18
C VAL A 72 -3.02 -15.88 2.23
N ARG A 73 -3.47 -16.43 3.39
CA ARG A 73 -2.58 -16.91 4.45
C ARG A 73 -1.59 -17.99 3.96
N ASP A 74 -2.07 -18.94 3.16
CA ASP A 74 -1.29 -20.11 2.74
C ASP A 74 -0.43 -19.83 1.49
N SER A 75 -0.65 -18.69 0.82
CA SER A 75 0.13 -18.31 -0.35
C SER A 75 1.48 -17.69 0.03
N HIS A 76 2.42 -17.75 -0.92
CA HIS A 76 3.59 -16.89 -0.90
C HIS A 76 3.24 -15.57 -1.59
N PHE A 77 3.60 -14.44 -0.96
CA PHE A 77 3.34 -13.13 -1.55
C PHE A 77 4.40 -12.85 -2.62
N ALA A 78 3.95 -12.67 -3.85
CA ALA A 78 4.85 -12.41 -4.97
C ALA A 78 5.55 -11.04 -4.82
N ARG A 79 6.68 -10.87 -5.51
CA ARG A 79 7.40 -9.59 -5.63
C ARG A 79 7.42 -9.21 -7.10
N MET A 80 7.05 -7.98 -7.43
CA MET A 80 7.04 -7.45 -8.78
C MET A 80 7.40 -5.97 -8.73
N THR A 81 8.24 -5.50 -9.62
CA THR A 81 8.52 -4.06 -9.72
C THR A 81 7.36 -3.33 -10.40
N TYR A 82 7.19 -2.06 -10.09
CA TYR A 82 6.22 -1.19 -10.76
C TYR A 82 6.42 -1.20 -12.30
N THR A 83 7.66 -1.21 -12.77
CA THR A 83 7.94 -1.26 -14.21
C THR A 83 7.44 -2.56 -14.85
N GLU A 84 7.67 -3.70 -14.21
CA GLU A 84 7.12 -4.98 -14.69
C GLU A 84 5.59 -4.98 -14.67
N ALA A 85 4.97 -4.40 -13.64
CA ALA A 85 3.51 -4.27 -13.57
C ALA A 85 2.97 -3.44 -14.75
N ILE A 86 3.58 -2.28 -15.05
CA ILE A 86 3.22 -1.46 -16.22
C ILE A 86 3.38 -2.25 -17.52
N ASP A 87 4.45 -3.03 -17.66
CA ASP A 87 4.67 -3.87 -18.84
C ASP A 87 3.58 -4.94 -19.02
N HIS A 88 3.09 -5.54 -17.93
CA HIS A 88 1.96 -6.45 -17.96
C HIS A 88 0.67 -5.75 -18.36
N LEU A 89 0.39 -4.58 -17.78
CA LEU A 89 -0.80 -3.79 -18.10
C LEU A 89 -0.83 -3.34 -19.57
N LEU A 90 0.31 -2.92 -20.12
CA LEU A 90 0.42 -2.52 -21.54
C LEU A 90 0.24 -3.68 -22.51
N LYS A 91 0.54 -4.91 -22.11
CA LYS A 91 0.36 -6.14 -22.92
C LYS A 91 -1.00 -6.79 -22.71
N ALA A 92 -1.80 -6.29 -21.78
CA ALA A 92 -3.12 -6.85 -21.46
C ALA A 92 -4.07 -6.72 -22.65
N ASP A 93 -4.80 -7.78 -22.96
CA ASP A 93 -5.89 -7.77 -23.96
C ASP A 93 -7.21 -7.29 -23.30
N VAL A 94 -7.11 -6.22 -22.51
CA VAL A 94 -8.24 -5.59 -21.79
C VAL A 94 -8.16 -4.08 -21.99
N LYS A 95 -9.29 -3.45 -22.19
CA LYS A 95 -9.38 -1.99 -22.24
C LYS A 95 -9.62 -1.47 -20.83
N PHE A 96 -8.64 -0.79 -20.27
CA PHE A 96 -8.76 -0.05 -19.02
C PHE A 96 -9.50 1.28 -19.24
N ASP A 97 -10.24 1.73 -18.23
CA ASP A 97 -10.90 3.04 -18.25
C ASP A 97 -9.86 4.17 -18.16
N ASN A 98 -8.78 3.92 -17.42
CA ASN A 98 -7.68 4.85 -17.25
C ASN A 98 -6.48 4.42 -18.11
N LYS A 99 -5.84 5.41 -18.78
CA LYS A 99 -4.69 5.16 -19.62
C LYS A 99 -3.52 4.61 -18.83
N VAL A 100 -2.91 3.54 -19.34
CA VAL A 100 -1.69 2.95 -18.77
C VAL A 100 -0.47 3.59 -19.42
N GLU A 101 0.40 4.19 -18.61
CA GLU A 101 1.72 4.65 -19.01
C GLU A 101 2.66 4.65 -17.80
N TRP A 102 3.96 4.59 -18.03
CA TRP A 102 4.93 4.63 -16.93
C TRP A 102 4.91 5.99 -16.23
N GLY A 103 4.89 6.01 -14.90
CA GLY A 103 4.86 7.23 -14.08
C GLY A 103 3.47 7.65 -13.60
N ILE A 104 2.41 6.87 -13.89
CA ILE A 104 1.07 7.12 -13.35
C ILE A 104 0.89 6.49 -11.97
N ASP A 105 -0.01 7.05 -11.16
CA ASP A 105 -0.59 6.32 -10.04
C ASP A 105 -1.49 5.21 -10.57
N LEU A 106 -1.31 3.99 -10.05
CA LEU A 106 -2.17 2.87 -10.40
C LEU A 106 -3.56 3.08 -9.78
N ASN A 107 -4.58 2.79 -10.58
CA ASN A 107 -5.97 2.80 -10.12
C ASN A 107 -6.40 1.40 -9.70
N ALA A 108 -7.49 1.30 -8.95
CA ALA A 108 -8.02 0.02 -8.48
C ALA A 108 -8.24 -1.03 -9.58
N GLU A 109 -8.55 -0.62 -10.82
CA GLU A 109 -8.66 -1.54 -11.96
C GLU A 109 -7.30 -2.15 -12.35
N HIS A 110 -6.22 -1.34 -12.33
CA HIS A 110 -4.86 -1.79 -12.62
C HIS A 110 -4.34 -2.74 -11.54
N GLU A 111 -4.52 -2.36 -10.28
CA GLU A 111 -4.11 -3.15 -9.11
C GLU A 111 -4.79 -4.53 -9.09
N ARG A 112 -6.11 -4.56 -9.31
CA ARG A 112 -6.86 -5.81 -9.38
C ARG A 112 -6.39 -6.68 -10.53
N TYR A 113 -6.20 -6.11 -11.71
CA TYR A 113 -5.71 -6.87 -12.86
C TYR A 113 -4.35 -7.52 -12.56
N ILE A 114 -3.43 -6.79 -11.92
CA ILE A 114 -2.12 -7.34 -11.55
C ILE A 114 -2.27 -8.47 -10.53
N CYS A 115 -2.99 -8.27 -9.42
CA CYS A 115 -3.06 -9.30 -8.38
C CYS A 115 -3.99 -10.47 -8.75
N GLU A 116 -5.05 -10.26 -9.53
CA GLU A 116 -6.03 -11.29 -9.84
C GLU A 116 -5.70 -12.06 -11.13
N GLU A 117 -5.33 -11.34 -12.20
CA GLU A 117 -5.14 -11.94 -13.53
C GLU A 117 -3.67 -12.27 -13.84
N VAL A 118 -2.73 -11.42 -13.42
CA VAL A 118 -1.30 -11.65 -13.71
C VAL A 118 -0.68 -12.59 -12.70
N VAL A 119 -0.89 -12.35 -11.40
CA VAL A 119 -0.26 -13.11 -10.31
C VAL A 119 -1.17 -14.23 -9.79
N GLY A 120 -2.47 -13.97 -9.69
CA GLY A 120 -3.44 -14.90 -9.12
C GLY A 120 -3.38 -14.98 -7.59
N GLY A 121 -2.84 -13.97 -6.91
CA GLY A 121 -2.64 -13.93 -5.47
C GLY A 121 -2.04 -12.62 -4.97
N PRO A 122 -1.69 -12.54 -3.67
CA PRO A 122 -1.06 -11.35 -3.11
C PRO A 122 0.29 -11.06 -3.77
N VAL A 123 0.54 -9.77 -4.01
CA VAL A 123 1.79 -9.30 -4.63
C VAL A 123 2.21 -7.96 -4.04
N PHE A 124 3.50 -7.85 -3.75
CA PHE A 124 4.14 -6.57 -3.48
C PHE A 124 4.56 -5.94 -4.79
N LEU A 125 4.11 -4.71 -5.04
CA LEU A 125 4.68 -3.87 -6.08
C LEU A 125 5.76 -2.99 -5.46
N THR A 126 6.94 -2.95 -6.07
CA THR A 126 8.10 -2.22 -5.56
C THR A 126 8.67 -1.23 -6.59
N ASP A 127 9.61 -0.42 -6.17
CA ASP A 127 10.41 0.45 -7.05
C ASP A 127 9.55 1.39 -7.89
N TYR A 128 8.68 2.13 -7.22
CA TYR A 128 7.80 3.13 -7.82
C TYR A 128 8.58 4.36 -8.31
N PRO A 129 8.08 5.06 -9.36
CA PRO A 129 8.64 6.34 -9.77
C PRO A 129 8.65 7.36 -8.63
N LYS A 130 9.78 8.05 -8.43
CA LYS A 130 9.94 9.03 -7.33
C LYS A 130 8.97 10.20 -7.41
N GLU A 131 8.48 10.51 -8.60
CA GLU A 131 7.57 11.64 -8.84
C GLU A 131 6.20 11.44 -8.18
N ILE A 132 5.71 10.19 -8.14
CA ILE A 132 4.38 9.84 -7.61
C ILE A 132 4.41 9.39 -6.16
N LYS A 133 5.57 9.24 -5.54
CA LYS A 133 5.71 8.81 -4.14
C LYS A 133 6.26 9.95 -3.26
N ALA A 134 6.24 9.73 -1.96
CA ALA A 134 6.62 10.75 -0.97
C ALA A 134 8.15 11.00 -0.94
N PHE A 135 8.55 12.22 -0.60
CA PHE A 135 9.94 12.67 -0.58
C PHE A 135 10.85 11.93 0.39
N TYR A 136 10.28 11.33 1.43
CA TYR A 136 11.02 10.63 2.49
C TYR A 136 11.35 9.17 2.16
N MET A 137 10.87 8.66 1.06
CA MET A 137 11.17 7.31 0.61
C MET A 137 12.57 7.24 0.01
N ARG A 138 13.31 6.17 0.32
CA ARG A 138 14.70 6.01 -0.10
C ARG A 138 14.82 6.00 -1.62
N LEU A 139 15.60 6.93 -2.16
CA LEU A 139 15.91 6.98 -3.59
C LEU A 139 16.81 5.81 -3.98
N ASN A 140 16.39 5.02 -4.96
CA ASN A 140 17.17 3.92 -5.50
C ASN A 140 18.39 4.43 -6.30
N ASP A 141 19.34 3.55 -6.57
CA ASP A 141 20.61 3.91 -7.23
C ASP A 141 20.43 4.34 -8.69
N ASP A 142 19.27 4.02 -9.30
CA ASP A 142 18.87 4.47 -10.62
C ASP A 142 18.47 5.95 -10.68
N ASN A 143 18.31 6.61 -9.53
CA ASN A 143 17.84 7.99 -9.36
C ASN A 143 16.46 8.29 -9.98
N LYS A 144 15.68 7.27 -10.29
CA LYS A 144 14.34 7.38 -10.91
C LYS A 144 13.26 6.77 -10.05
N THR A 145 13.60 5.71 -9.32
CA THR A 145 12.65 4.98 -8.49
C THR A 145 12.98 5.12 -7.02
N VAL A 146 12.03 4.78 -6.16
CA VAL A 146 12.17 4.77 -4.71
C VAL A 146 11.86 3.39 -4.15
N ALA A 147 12.50 3.04 -3.04
CA ALA A 147 12.29 1.80 -2.30
C ALA A 147 10.97 1.87 -1.52
N ALA A 148 9.87 1.89 -2.26
CA ALA A 148 8.51 1.80 -1.77
C ALA A 148 7.94 0.42 -2.08
N CYS A 149 6.96 -0.01 -1.30
CA CYS A 149 6.17 -1.20 -1.60
C CYS A 149 4.69 -0.95 -1.29
N ASP A 150 3.82 -1.45 -2.15
CA ASP A 150 2.39 -1.56 -1.89
C ASP A 150 2.00 -3.04 -1.99
N LEU A 151 1.34 -3.57 -0.95
CA LEU A 151 0.80 -4.94 -0.98
C LEU A 151 -0.58 -4.92 -1.61
N LEU A 152 -0.72 -5.57 -2.75
CA LEU A 152 -2.00 -5.80 -3.43
C LEU A 152 -2.56 -7.17 -3.08
N VAL A 153 -3.85 -7.24 -2.79
CA VAL A 153 -4.54 -8.47 -2.43
C VAL A 153 -5.81 -8.64 -3.29
N PRO A 154 -6.08 -9.83 -3.84
CA PRO A 154 -7.27 -10.09 -4.65
C PRO A 154 -8.57 -9.69 -3.95
N GLY A 155 -9.45 -9.02 -4.67
CA GLY A 155 -10.74 -8.53 -4.19
C GLY A 155 -10.70 -7.23 -3.39
N ILE A 156 -9.50 -6.72 -3.05
CA ILE A 156 -9.30 -5.50 -2.26
C ILE A 156 -8.53 -4.45 -3.09
N GLY A 157 -7.40 -4.80 -3.71
CA GLY A 157 -6.40 -3.89 -4.23
C GLY A 157 -5.33 -3.61 -3.18
N GLU A 158 -4.86 -2.37 -3.04
CA GLU A 158 -3.86 -1.99 -2.05
C GLU A 158 -4.38 -2.19 -0.62
N LEU A 159 -3.68 -3.04 0.13
CA LEU A 159 -3.95 -3.34 1.54
C LEU A 159 -2.99 -2.62 2.47
N VAL A 160 -1.73 -2.54 2.11
CA VAL A 160 -0.64 -1.97 2.90
C VAL A 160 0.28 -1.18 1.98
N GLY A 161 0.66 0.03 2.38
CA GLY A 161 1.69 0.82 1.74
C GLY A 161 2.88 1.03 2.66
N GLY A 162 4.09 0.80 2.17
CA GLY A 162 5.32 0.91 2.96
C GLY A 162 6.51 1.45 2.18
N SER A 163 7.60 1.70 2.88
CA SER A 163 8.88 2.05 2.24
C SER A 163 10.06 1.92 3.19
N GLN A 164 11.23 1.72 2.63
CA GLN A 164 12.46 2.11 3.30
C GLN A 164 12.54 3.64 3.31
N ARG A 165 12.98 4.21 4.42
CA ARG A 165 13.09 5.66 4.58
C ARG A 165 14.43 6.15 4.08
N GLU A 166 14.48 7.37 3.53
CA GLU A 166 15.74 7.99 3.12
C GLU A 166 16.56 8.38 4.36
N GLU A 167 17.68 7.72 4.55
CA GLU A 167 18.60 7.94 5.67
C GLU A 167 19.74 8.92 5.33
N ARG A 168 19.99 9.18 4.03
CA ARG A 168 21.07 10.06 3.56
C ARG A 168 20.60 11.51 3.58
N TYR A 169 21.21 12.32 4.43
CA TYR A 169 20.83 13.71 4.66
C TYR A 169 20.82 14.55 3.37
N ASP A 170 21.90 14.47 2.59
CA ASP A 170 22.07 15.23 1.34
C ASP A 170 21.08 14.84 0.24
N VAL A 171 20.75 13.55 0.17
CA VAL A 171 19.73 13.05 -0.77
C VAL A 171 18.33 13.51 -0.36
N LEU A 172 18.00 13.40 0.93
CA LEU A 172 16.73 13.86 1.46
C LEU A 172 16.55 15.37 1.23
N GLU A 173 17.58 16.16 1.51
CA GLU A 173 17.56 17.60 1.27
C GLU A 173 17.29 17.94 -0.19
N LYS A 174 17.95 17.25 -1.12
CA LYS A 174 17.74 17.41 -2.55
C LYS A 174 16.32 17.05 -2.98
N LEU A 175 15.76 15.93 -2.48
CA LEU A 175 14.38 15.52 -2.79
C LEU A 175 13.35 16.55 -2.29
N MET A 176 13.61 17.16 -1.13
CA MET A 176 12.76 18.24 -0.60
C MET A 176 12.82 19.48 -1.48
N ASP A 177 14.01 19.85 -1.99
CA ASP A 177 14.18 20.97 -2.93
C ASP A 177 13.45 20.70 -4.25
N GLU A 178 13.61 19.51 -4.83
CA GLU A 178 12.92 19.11 -6.05
C GLU A 178 11.39 19.21 -5.95
N LYS A 179 10.85 18.94 -4.75
CA LYS A 179 9.40 19.04 -4.47
C LYS A 179 8.97 20.42 -3.95
N GLY A 180 9.88 21.39 -3.87
CA GLY A 180 9.58 22.76 -3.41
C GLY A 180 9.09 22.85 -1.96
N MET A 181 9.57 21.96 -1.09
CA MET A 181 9.12 21.88 0.29
C MET A 181 9.79 22.94 1.18
N ASN A 182 9.06 23.45 2.18
CA ASN A 182 9.64 24.35 3.17
C ASN A 182 10.46 23.56 4.19
N LYS A 183 11.80 23.64 4.05
CA LYS A 183 12.74 22.94 4.94
C LYS A 183 12.73 23.45 6.37
N GLU A 184 12.37 24.71 6.62
CA GLU A 184 12.31 25.26 7.98
C GLU A 184 11.28 24.52 8.85
N THR A 185 10.13 24.20 8.28
CA THR A 185 9.07 23.47 8.99
C THR A 185 9.41 22.00 9.24
N LEU A 186 10.34 21.43 8.45
CA LEU A 186 10.78 20.04 8.51
C LEU A 186 12.20 19.88 9.04
N GLN A 187 12.80 20.94 9.60
CA GLN A 187 14.17 20.90 10.13
C GLN A 187 14.36 19.76 11.15
N TRP A 188 13.37 19.56 12.03
CA TRP A 188 13.38 18.47 13.01
C TRP A 188 13.50 17.08 12.35
N TYR A 189 12.88 16.90 11.18
CA TYR A 189 12.93 15.64 10.42
C TYR A 189 14.30 15.45 9.77
N MET A 190 14.90 16.53 9.26
CA MET A 190 16.25 16.55 8.72
C MET A 190 17.30 16.26 9.80
N ASP A 191 17.10 16.80 11.00
CA ASP A 191 18.00 16.62 12.13
C ASP A 191 18.11 15.16 12.59
N LEU A 192 17.05 14.35 12.39
CA LEU A 192 17.11 12.90 12.61
C LEU A 192 18.13 12.17 11.70
N ARG A 193 18.54 12.79 10.60
CA ARG A 193 19.60 12.27 9.71
C ARG A 193 20.93 12.94 9.97
N ARG A 194 20.91 14.22 10.32
CA ARG A 194 22.10 15.02 10.56
C ARG A 194 22.87 14.60 11.81
N PHE A 195 22.18 14.28 12.89
CA PHE A 195 22.77 13.97 14.19
C PHE A 195 22.88 12.47 14.48
N GLY A 196 22.58 11.66 13.54
CA GLY A 196 22.69 10.22 13.61
C GLY A 196 21.35 9.55 13.36
N GLY A 197 21.30 8.76 12.32
CA GLY A 197 20.17 7.91 11.94
C GLY A 197 20.65 6.50 11.67
N CYS A 198 19.74 5.60 11.49
CA CYS A 198 20.00 4.26 10.98
C CYS A 198 19.14 4.00 9.75
N LYS A 199 19.51 3.01 8.97
CA LYS A 199 18.61 2.42 7.97
C LYS A 199 17.33 1.98 8.68
N HIS A 200 16.16 2.38 8.20
CA HIS A 200 14.87 2.02 8.78
C HIS A 200 13.80 1.98 7.70
N ALA A 201 12.77 1.21 7.96
CA ALA A 201 11.63 1.03 7.07
C ALA A 201 10.35 0.97 7.88
N GLY A 202 9.23 1.18 7.23
CA GLY A 202 7.93 1.10 7.89
C GLY A 202 6.79 1.16 6.90
N PHE A 203 5.61 0.82 7.38
CA PHE A 203 4.41 0.73 6.56
C PHE A 203 3.18 1.24 7.29
N GLY A 204 2.12 1.50 6.54
CA GLY A 204 0.79 1.78 7.04
C GLY A 204 -0.21 0.70 6.61
N PHE A 205 -0.89 0.13 7.58
CA PHE A 205 -2.00 -0.79 7.36
C PHE A 205 -3.29 -0.12 7.86
N CYS A 206 -4.17 0.24 6.92
CA CYS A 206 -5.42 0.93 7.24
C CYS A 206 -6.58 -0.06 7.42
N LEU A 207 -7.05 -0.22 8.65
CA LEU A 207 -8.20 -1.08 8.94
C LEU A 207 -9.50 -0.57 8.30
N LEU A 208 -9.61 0.72 8.00
CA LEU A 208 -10.81 1.32 7.43
C LEU A 208 -11.01 0.98 5.95
N TYR A 209 -9.93 0.95 5.15
CA TYR A 209 -10.01 0.59 3.72
C TYR A 209 -10.39 -0.86 3.50
N THR A 210 -10.07 -1.72 4.45
CA THR A 210 -10.35 -3.16 4.39
C THR A 210 -11.72 -3.53 4.93
N SER A 211 -12.42 -2.58 5.58
CA SER A 211 -13.76 -2.77 6.13
C SER A 211 -14.73 -1.79 5.48
N PRO A 212 -15.37 -2.14 4.36
CA PRO A 212 -16.38 -1.28 3.76
C PRO A 212 -17.49 -0.98 4.78
N SER A 213 -17.64 0.31 5.10
CA SER A 213 -18.70 0.75 6.01
C SER A 213 -20.07 0.43 5.42
N PRO A 214 -21.07 0.03 6.22
CA PRO A 214 -22.45 -0.10 5.77
C PRO A 214 -22.99 1.18 5.10
N ARG A 215 -22.40 2.34 5.37
CA ARG A 215 -22.72 3.62 4.73
C ARG A 215 -22.20 3.71 3.29
N ASP A 216 -21.16 2.97 2.93
CA ASP A 216 -20.60 2.98 1.56
C ASP A 216 -21.53 2.28 0.57
N ARG A 217 -22.38 1.36 1.04
CA ARG A 217 -23.40 0.67 0.22
C ARG A 217 -24.60 1.55 -0.14
N SER A 218 -24.80 2.66 0.56
CA SER A 218 -25.94 3.57 0.32
C SER A 218 -25.70 4.60 -0.78
N VAL A 219 -24.49 4.71 -1.31
CA VAL A 219 -24.10 5.72 -2.31
C VAL A 219 -24.11 5.17 -3.74
N SER A 220 -24.27 3.87 -3.92
CA SER A 220 -24.31 3.20 -5.24
C SER A 220 -25.72 2.85 -5.71
N ARG A 221 -26.71 3.74 -5.47
CA ARG A 221 -28.05 3.71 -6.10
C ARG A 221 -28.42 5.08 -6.63
#